data_def3c4c309716e1182c17c650d743463
#
_entry.id   def3c4c309716e1182c17c650d743463
#
_cell.length_a   1.000
_cell.length_b   1.000
_cell.length_c   1.000
_cell.angle_alpha   90.00
_cell.angle_beta   90.00
_cell.angle_gamma   90.00
#
_symmetry.space_group_name_H-M   'P 1'
#
loop_
_entity.id
_entity.type
_entity.pdbx_description
1 polymer ?
#
loop_
_entity_poly.entity_id
_entity_poly.type
_entity_poly.pdbx_seq_one_letter_code
_entity_poly.pdbx_strand_id
1 'polypeptide(L)'
;MLTHADKTVSTDIHLIPFRNSVRVCFRTDTLLHDFPDPIPKTIYQAICNRIKLMSTIDIQPASIAQHGRFSVEIGAKMIEVRVCSQSTIHGDHVSLRLAEANAAQKTIRELGFEKHEIDILQRSIDSDHGLTLVCGPTGSGKSTTLYATLFGIDRVKYSVMSGEDPVEREIPLVIQTEVSLPLTFDQFIAAALRRDPDYIMVGETRTEETAVELIRAAETGHVVYTTLHTNTAASAPHRLINLGIQPYMVADTLSSVIAQRLVPRLCPNCSFPASPPTAQDLEVNGISQSWFGTRGNFRDALGCPQCNHTSFRGRILLAESFVVTPSLRQLITNKSPSWDILEEQIAQGGKSIYQKAIEACARGLIPFKLAIQFRTDEAIRKAPVTSRLVNEK
;
A
#
# COMPACT_ATOMS: atom_id res chain seq x y z
N MET A 1 -11.81 -3.56 24.57
CA MET A 1 -11.65 -3.57 23.09
C MET A 1 -10.30 -2.99 22.66
N LEU A 2 -10.00 -1.72 22.93
CA LEU A 2 -8.74 -1.09 22.48
C LEU A 2 -7.49 -1.82 23.02
N THR A 3 -7.48 -2.17 24.31
CA THR A 3 -6.37 -2.96 24.91
C THR A 3 -6.23 -4.37 24.27
N HIS A 4 -7.32 -4.97 23.84
CA HIS A 4 -7.28 -6.25 23.14
C HIS A 4 -6.70 -6.06 21.74
N ALA A 5 -7.12 -5.01 21.02
CA ALA A 5 -6.59 -4.66 19.71
C ALA A 5 -5.07 -4.41 19.75
N ASP A 6 -4.56 -3.70 20.75
CA ASP A 6 -3.13 -3.49 20.93
C ASP A 6 -2.36 -4.81 21.16
N LYS A 7 -2.89 -5.68 22.02
CA LYS A 7 -2.29 -7.00 22.28
C LYS A 7 -2.26 -7.91 21.05
N THR A 8 -3.27 -7.83 20.19
CA THR A 8 -3.39 -8.64 18.96
C THR A 8 -2.83 -7.93 17.72
N VAL A 9 -2.29 -6.72 17.88
CA VAL A 9 -1.75 -5.89 16.78
C VAL A 9 -2.81 -5.69 15.68
N SER A 10 -4.06 -5.46 16.09
CA SER A 10 -5.17 -5.26 15.17
C SER A 10 -5.15 -3.84 14.60
N THR A 11 -5.47 -3.70 13.32
CA THR A 11 -5.51 -2.41 12.63
C THR A 11 -6.87 -1.75 12.70
N ASP A 12 -7.94 -2.56 12.75
CA ASP A 12 -9.31 -2.04 12.77
C ASP A 12 -10.17 -2.84 13.76
N ILE A 13 -11.17 -2.17 14.35
CA ILE A 13 -12.23 -2.77 15.17
C ILE A 13 -13.55 -2.43 14.52
N HIS A 14 -14.40 -3.42 14.31
CA HIS A 14 -15.76 -3.22 13.78
C HIS A 14 -16.80 -3.61 14.83
N LEU A 15 -17.72 -2.70 15.10
CA LEU A 15 -18.89 -2.91 15.94
C LEU A 15 -20.13 -2.97 15.03
N ILE A 16 -20.69 -4.15 14.84
CA ILE A 16 -21.72 -4.42 13.84
C ILE A 16 -23.00 -4.83 14.56
N PRO A 17 -24.06 -4.01 14.53
CA PRO A 17 -25.34 -4.36 15.13
C PRO A 17 -26.15 -5.27 14.22
N PHE A 18 -26.74 -6.29 14.81
CA PHE A 18 -27.78 -7.13 14.21
C PHE A 18 -29.08 -6.98 14.97
N ARG A 19 -30.15 -7.63 14.51
CA ARG A 19 -31.50 -7.54 15.14
C ARG A 19 -31.46 -7.86 16.63
N ASN A 20 -30.82 -8.95 17.03
CA ASN A 20 -30.82 -9.46 18.41
C ASN A 20 -29.41 -9.55 19.03
N SER A 21 -28.36 -9.19 18.31
CA SER A 21 -26.99 -9.35 18.76
C SER A 21 -26.10 -8.21 18.26
N VAL A 22 -24.92 -8.13 18.82
CA VAL A 22 -23.83 -7.27 18.33
C VAL A 22 -22.62 -8.14 18.05
N ARG A 23 -22.07 -8.02 16.88
CA ARG A 23 -20.79 -8.63 16.54
C ARG A 23 -19.70 -7.58 16.69
N VAL A 24 -18.67 -7.89 17.44
CA VAL A 24 -17.44 -7.10 17.51
C VAL A 24 -16.33 -7.93 16.91
N CYS A 25 -15.66 -7.41 15.90
CA CYS A 25 -14.54 -8.10 15.29
C CYS A 25 -13.33 -7.17 15.08
N PHE A 26 -12.17 -7.77 15.06
CA PHE A 26 -10.87 -7.13 14.95
C PHE A 26 -10.24 -7.57 13.64
N ARG A 27 -9.62 -6.61 12.94
CA ARG A 27 -8.83 -6.92 11.74
C ARG A 27 -7.37 -7.07 12.15
N THR A 28 -6.85 -8.27 12.02
CA THR A 28 -5.42 -8.59 12.26
C THR A 28 -4.87 -9.29 11.04
N ASP A 29 -3.73 -8.82 10.51
CA ASP A 29 -3.08 -9.38 9.31
C ASP A 29 -4.06 -9.60 8.14
N THR A 30 -4.96 -8.62 7.88
CA THR A 30 -6.01 -8.62 6.83
C THR A 30 -7.26 -9.44 7.11
N LEU A 31 -7.28 -10.34 8.10
CA LEU A 31 -8.42 -11.18 8.44
C LEU A 31 -9.24 -10.59 9.59
N LEU A 32 -10.54 -10.90 9.61
CA LEU A 32 -11.42 -10.53 10.71
C LEU A 32 -11.52 -11.68 11.72
N HIS A 33 -11.34 -11.33 13.00
CA HIS A 33 -11.46 -12.23 14.14
C HIS A 33 -12.53 -11.70 15.09
N ASP A 34 -13.41 -12.56 15.57
CA ASP A 34 -14.43 -12.17 16.53
C ASP A 34 -13.82 -11.85 17.90
N PHE A 35 -14.37 -10.85 18.56
CA PHE A 35 -14.04 -10.54 19.96
C PHE A 35 -14.54 -11.66 20.87
N PRO A 36 -13.72 -12.20 21.78
CA PRO A 36 -14.10 -13.36 22.58
C PRO A 36 -15.23 -13.04 23.57
N ASP A 37 -15.37 -11.78 24.00
CA ASP A 37 -16.38 -11.38 24.97
C ASP A 37 -17.56 -10.69 24.26
N PRO A 38 -18.74 -11.33 24.17
CA PRO A 38 -19.89 -10.74 23.49
C PRO A 38 -20.38 -9.49 24.22
N ILE A 39 -20.69 -8.44 23.45
CA ILE A 39 -21.29 -7.21 24.00
C ILE A 39 -22.80 -7.33 24.00
N PRO A 40 -23.46 -7.18 25.17
CA PRO A 40 -24.92 -7.17 25.24
C PRO A 40 -25.50 -6.02 24.42
N LYS A 41 -26.58 -6.30 23.67
CA LYS A 41 -27.20 -5.27 22.84
C LYS A 41 -27.77 -4.11 23.67
N THR A 42 -28.13 -4.34 24.92
CA THR A 42 -28.65 -3.33 25.84
C THR A 42 -27.69 -2.18 26.12
N ILE A 43 -26.37 -2.44 26.11
CA ILE A 43 -25.35 -1.42 26.35
C ILE A 43 -24.72 -0.90 25.05
N TYR A 44 -25.08 -1.48 23.92
CA TYR A 44 -24.44 -1.17 22.64
C TYR A 44 -24.55 0.32 22.26
N GLN A 45 -25.77 0.87 22.36
CA GLN A 45 -26.01 2.28 22.03
C GLN A 45 -25.18 3.23 22.92
N ALA A 46 -25.04 2.90 24.20
CA ALA A 46 -24.23 3.68 25.12
C ALA A 46 -22.73 3.65 24.71
N ILE A 47 -22.23 2.51 24.22
CA ILE A 47 -20.85 2.38 23.70
C ILE A 47 -20.70 3.24 22.45
N CYS A 48 -21.63 3.16 21.49
CA CYS A 48 -21.60 3.96 20.27
C CYS A 48 -21.63 5.46 20.58
N ASN A 49 -22.51 5.89 21.47
CA ASN A 49 -22.61 7.28 21.90
C ASN A 49 -21.31 7.76 22.57
N ARG A 50 -20.69 6.92 23.41
CA ARG A 50 -19.40 7.26 24.02
C ARG A 50 -18.30 7.42 22.99
N ILE A 51 -18.23 6.52 21.99
CA ILE A 51 -17.25 6.62 20.90
C ILE A 51 -17.50 7.89 20.08
N LYS A 52 -18.75 8.19 19.73
CA LYS A 52 -19.12 9.41 19.00
C LYS A 52 -18.68 10.68 19.75
N LEU A 53 -18.99 10.76 21.04
CA LEU A 53 -18.58 11.89 21.89
C LEU A 53 -17.07 12.06 21.96
N MET A 54 -16.32 10.98 22.16
CA MET A 54 -14.85 11.02 22.17
C MET A 54 -14.27 11.50 20.85
N SER A 55 -14.96 11.25 19.73
CA SER A 55 -14.52 11.57 18.37
C SER A 55 -15.07 12.89 17.85
N THR A 56 -15.79 13.65 18.68
CA THR A 56 -16.47 14.91 18.29
C THR A 56 -17.50 14.69 17.17
N ILE A 57 -18.13 13.50 17.13
CA ILE A 57 -19.19 13.12 16.20
C ILE A 57 -20.55 13.39 16.85
N ASP A 58 -21.52 13.88 16.07
CA ASP A 58 -22.89 14.06 16.58
C ASP A 58 -23.50 12.71 16.96
N ILE A 59 -24.14 12.69 18.14
CA ILE A 59 -24.81 11.48 18.67
C ILE A 59 -26.06 11.17 17.87
N GLN A 60 -26.69 12.16 17.27
CA GLN A 60 -27.95 11.95 16.53
C GLN A 60 -27.72 11.03 15.32
N PRO A 61 -28.72 10.17 15.02
CA PRO A 61 -28.65 9.35 13.83
C PRO A 61 -28.51 10.21 12.57
N ALA A 62 -27.51 9.90 11.75
CA ALA A 62 -27.29 10.59 10.49
C ALA A 62 -27.45 9.60 9.32
N SER A 63 -28.09 10.06 8.25
CA SER A 63 -28.22 9.28 7.01
C SER A 63 -26.89 9.12 6.26
N ILE A 64 -25.95 10.02 6.53
CA ILE A 64 -24.59 10.00 5.95
C ILE A 64 -23.60 9.48 6.99
N ALA A 65 -22.54 8.80 6.53
CA ALA A 65 -21.47 8.39 7.40
C ALA A 65 -20.81 9.59 8.05
N GLN A 66 -20.61 9.52 9.35
CA GLN A 66 -19.93 10.57 10.14
C GLN A 66 -18.53 10.09 10.48
N HIS A 67 -17.57 11.00 10.43
CA HIS A 67 -16.17 10.74 10.69
C HIS A 67 -15.66 11.59 11.84
N GLY A 68 -14.73 11.04 12.62
CA GLY A 68 -14.10 11.75 13.71
C GLY A 68 -12.84 11.02 14.17
N ARG A 69 -12.14 11.59 15.13
CA ARG A 69 -10.92 11.01 15.69
C ARG A 69 -10.76 11.35 17.17
N PHE A 70 -10.07 10.49 17.88
CA PHE A 70 -9.62 10.76 19.24
C PHE A 70 -8.30 10.02 19.51
N SER A 71 -7.54 10.50 20.49
CA SER A 71 -6.34 9.82 20.95
C SER A 71 -6.58 9.18 22.31
N VAL A 72 -5.98 8.03 22.55
CA VAL A 72 -6.07 7.30 23.81
C VAL A 72 -4.72 6.70 24.17
N GLU A 73 -4.36 6.78 25.43
CA GLU A 73 -3.17 6.13 25.96
C GLU A 73 -3.48 4.68 26.34
N ILE A 74 -2.70 3.74 25.81
CA ILE A 74 -2.79 2.31 26.14
C ILE A 74 -1.40 1.84 26.57
N GLY A 75 -1.21 1.65 27.87
CA GLY A 75 0.12 1.42 28.44
C GLY A 75 1.02 2.64 28.24
N ALA A 76 2.15 2.48 27.57
CA ALA A 76 3.07 3.57 27.24
C ALA A 76 2.89 4.11 25.81
N LYS A 77 1.86 3.69 25.09
CA LYS A 77 1.62 4.05 23.69
C LYS A 77 0.44 5.01 23.57
N MET A 78 0.60 6.06 22.78
CA MET A 78 -0.49 6.90 22.32
C MET A 78 -1.06 6.32 21.03
N ILE A 79 -2.32 5.91 21.06
CA ILE A 79 -3.04 5.37 19.89
C ILE A 79 -4.00 6.45 19.38
N GLU A 80 -3.86 6.82 18.12
CA GLU A 80 -4.87 7.60 17.41
C GLU A 80 -5.94 6.66 16.87
N VAL A 81 -7.20 6.97 17.15
CA VAL A 81 -8.36 6.20 16.71
C VAL A 81 -9.18 7.05 15.74
N ARG A 82 -9.24 6.64 14.48
CA ARG A 82 -10.14 7.23 13.50
C ARG A 82 -11.46 6.46 13.52
N VAL A 83 -12.54 7.18 13.62
CA VAL A 83 -13.89 6.64 13.80
C VAL A 83 -14.72 6.95 12.56
N CYS A 84 -15.38 5.94 12.04
CA CYS A 84 -16.47 6.09 11.07
C CYS A 84 -17.73 5.48 11.67
N SER A 85 -18.80 6.25 11.74
CA SER A 85 -20.10 5.81 12.23
C SER A 85 -21.16 6.03 11.17
N GLN A 86 -21.94 4.99 10.87
CA GLN A 86 -23.07 5.06 9.94
C GLN A 86 -24.28 4.35 10.53
N SER A 87 -25.42 5.03 10.49
CA SER A 87 -26.68 4.44 10.94
C SER A 87 -27.14 3.33 9.99
N THR A 88 -27.54 2.21 10.57
CA THR A 88 -28.10 1.05 9.86
C THR A 88 -29.49 0.71 10.42
N ILE A 89 -30.21 -0.21 9.79
CA ILE A 89 -31.55 -0.66 10.24
C ILE A 89 -31.54 -1.27 11.65
N HIS A 90 -30.39 -1.64 12.19
CA HIS A 90 -30.27 -2.28 13.50
C HIS A 90 -29.51 -1.45 14.54
N GLY A 91 -29.15 -0.21 14.22
CA GLY A 91 -28.35 0.71 15.03
C GLY A 91 -27.10 1.20 14.26
N ASP A 92 -26.24 1.92 14.92
CA ASP A 92 -25.04 2.45 14.28
C ASP A 92 -23.98 1.36 14.06
N HIS A 93 -23.48 1.20 12.83
CA HIS A 93 -22.25 0.48 12.56
C HIS A 93 -21.08 1.43 12.82
N VAL A 94 -20.19 1.03 13.71
CA VAL A 94 -19.00 1.84 14.05
C VAL A 94 -17.76 1.05 13.67
N SER A 95 -16.88 1.68 12.90
CA SER A 95 -15.54 1.17 12.62
C SER A 95 -14.48 2.11 13.22
N LEU A 96 -13.50 1.51 13.89
CA LEU A 96 -12.38 2.19 14.52
C LEU A 96 -11.11 1.73 13.83
N ARG A 97 -10.39 2.66 13.19
CA ARG A 97 -9.04 2.39 12.66
C ARG A 97 -8.02 2.88 13.66
N LEU A 98 -7.09 2.02 14.01
CA LEU A 98 -6.07 2.26 15.03
C LEU A 98 -4.74 2.57 14.37
N ALA A 99 -4.12 3.68 14.77
CA ALA A 99 -2.78 4.06 14.36
C ALA A 99 -1.94 4.40 15.60
N GLU A 100 -0.73 3.87 15.70
CA GLU A 100 0.18 4.25 16.75
C GLU A 100 0.74 5.65 16.44
N ALA A 101 0.32 6.67 17.20
CA ALA A 101 0.68 8.06 16.95
C ALA A 101 2.21 8.29 16.99
N ASN A 102 2.92 7.53 17.82
CA ASN A 102 4.37 7.60 18.02
C ASN A 102 5.11 6.39 17.44
N ALA A 103 4.54 5.67 16.45
CA ALA A 103 5.26 4.58 15.82
C ALA A 103 6.62 5.07 15.32
N ALA A 104 7.69 4.31 15.60
CA ALA A 104 9.03 4.69 15.23
C ALA A 104 9.12 5.01 13.74
N GLN A 105 9.76 6.14 13.44
CA GLN A 105 10.01 6.54 12.06
C GLN A 105 10.92 5.50 11.42
N LYS A 106 10.47 4.94 10.29
CA LYS A 106 11.27 3.98 9.52
C LYS A 106 11.98 4.70 8.39
N THR A 107 13.23 4.39 8.23
CA THR A 107 13.99 4.76 7.04
C THR A 107 13.62 3.84 5.87
N ILE A 108 13.91 4.24 4.64
CA ILE A 108 13.70 3.40 3.44
C ILE A 108 14.33 2.01 3.60
N ARG A 109 15.51 1.93 4.25
CA ARG A 109 16.26 0.69 4.47
C ARG A 109 15.56 -0.28 5.43
N GLU A 110 14.73 0.24 6.34
CA GLU A 110 14.00 -0.56 7.35
C GLU A 110 12.63 -1.04 6.87
N LEU A 111 12.18 -0.63 5.67
CA LEU A 111 10.90 -1.03 5.10
C LEU A 111 10.90 -2.43 4.52
N GLY A 112 12.08 -3.01 4.26
CA GLY A 112 12.21 -4.35 3.68
C GLY A 112 12.30 -4.35 2.16
N PHE A 113 12.59 -3.24 1.53
CA PHE A 113 12.94 -3.15 0.12
C PHE A 113 14.26 -3.87 -0.17
N GLU A 114 14.41 -4.42 -1.36
CA GLU A 114 15.69 -4.89 -1.86
C GLU A 114 16.56 -3.70 -2.27
N LYS A 115 17.85 -3.95 -2.49
CA LYS A 115 18.80 -2.88 -2.82
C LYS A 115 18.38 -2.07 -4.05
N HIS A 116 17.83 -2.72 -5.05
CA HIS A 116 17.38 -2.07 -6.29
C HIS A 116 16.35 -0.97 -6.02
N GLU A 117 15.31 -1.24 -5.25
CA GLU A 117 14.29 -0.26 -4.89
C GLU A 117 14.81 0.82 -3.96
N ILE A 118 15.71 0.46 -3.02
CA ILE A 118 16.37 1.44 -2.15
C ILE A 118 17.18 2.44 -2.98
N ASP A 119 17.95 1.96 -3.95
CA ASP A 119 18.76 2.79 -4.80
C ASP A 119 17.90 3.73 -5.69
N ILE A 120 16.72 3.27 -6.15
CA ILE A 120 15.75 4.08 -6.90
C ILE A 120 15.15 5.17 -6.01
N LEU A 121 14.69 4.83 -4.81
CA LEU A 121 14.14 5.80 -3.87
C LEU A 121 15.20 6.83 -3.43
N GLN A 122 16.43 6.39 -3.19
CA GLN A 122 17.51 7.30 -2.86
C GLN A 122 17.81 8.27 -4.00
N ARG A 123 17.86 7.79 -5.25
CA ARG A 123 18.04 8.67 -6.43
C ARG A 123 16.91 9.68 -6.57
N SER A 124 15.66 9.30 -6.24
CA SER A 124 14.54 10.24 -6.30
C SER A 124 14.63 11.33 -5.23
N ILE A 125 15.23 11.02 -4.07
CA ILE A 125 15.52 12.03 -3.02
C ILE A 125 16.63 12.97 -3.45
N ASP A 126 17.67 12.44 -4.13
CA ASP A 126 18.84 13.21 -4.57
C ASP A 126 18.60 13.93 -5.92
N SER A 127 17.40 13.79 -6.49
CA SER A 127 17.00 14.44 -7.74
C SER A 127 16.64 15.91 -7.50
N ASP A 128 16.77 16.71 -8.53
CA ASP A 128 16.41 18.13 -8.55
C ASP A 128 15.01 18.38 -9.10
N HIS A 129 14.40 17.41 -9.81
CA HIS A 129 13.03 17.50 -10.33
C HIS A 129 12.49 16.13 -10.74
N GLY A 130 11.19 16.08 -11.03
CA GLY A 130 10.50 14.97 -11.64
C GLY A 130 9.51 14.26 -10.72
N LEU A 131 8.68 13.40 -11.31
CA LEU A 131 7.60 12.68 -10.63
C LEU A 131 8.01 11.26 -10.26
N THR A 132 7.89 10.90 -9.01
CA THR A 132 8.03 9.52 -8.52
C THR A 132 6.68 9.00 -8.04
N LEU A 133 6.28 7.83 -8.54
CA LEU A 133 5.03 7.17 -8.21
C LEU A 133 5.23 6.00 -7.27
N VAL A 134 4.46 5.96 -6.17
CA VAL A 134 4.36 4.79 -5.30
C VAL A 134 2.99 4.13 -5.52
N CYS A 135 2.99 2.92 -6.06
CA CYS A 135 1.81 2.23 -6.54
C CYS A 135 1.43 1.03 -5.68
N GLY A 136 0.16 0.66 -5.72
CA GLY A 136 -0.34 -0.54 -5.04
C GLY A 136 -1.77 -0.38 -4.51
N PRO A 137 -2.43 -1.47 -4.10
CA PRO A 137 -3.76 -1.42 -3.49
C PRO A 137 -3.74 -0.74 -2.12
N THR A 138 -4.93 -0.55 -1.56
CA THR A 138 -5.08 -0.11 -0.17
C THR A 138 -4.39 -1.11 0.77
N GLY A 139 -3.67 -0.60 1.77
CA GLY A 139 -2.94 -1.42 2.75
C GLY A 139 -1.61 -2.00 2.25
N SER A 140 -1.12 -1.62 1.07
CA SER A 140 0.20 -2.06 0.57
C SER A 140 1.38 -1.31 1.18
N GLY A 141 1.15 -0.30 2.02
CA GLY A 141 2.18 0.47 2.72
C GLY A 141 2.68 1.71 1.96
N LYS A 142 1.93 2.22 0.97
CA LYS A 142 2.32 3.40 0.16
C LYS A 142 2.65 4.62 1.00
N SER A 143 1.75 5.02 1.92
CA SER A 143 1.98 6.16 2.82
C SER A 143 3.24 5.98 3.67
N THR A 144 3.50 4.75 4.16
CA THR A 144 4.72 4.44 4.91
C THR A 144 5.97 4.64 4.07
N THR A 145 5.93 4.26 2.79
CA THR A 145 7.04 4.47 1.85
C THR A 145 7.24 5.95 1.57
N LEU A 146 6.17 6.70 1.28
CA LEU A 146 6.25 8.14 1.08
C LEU A 146 6.83 8.85 2.31
N TYR A 147 6.36 8.51 3.50
CA TYR A 147 6.90 9.08 4.74
C TYR A 147 8.38 8.75 4.92
N ALA A 148 8.79 7.50 4.70
CA ALA A 148 10.21 7.12 4.77
C ALA A 148 11.06 7.88 3.74
N THR A 149 10.49 8.19 2.56
CA THR A 149 11.15 9.01 1.53
C THR A 149 11.30 10.44 2.02
N LEU A 150 10.24 11.07 2.55
CA LEU A 150 10.31 12.42 3.11
C LEU A 150 11.29 12.51 4.30
N PHE A 151 11.43 11.43 5.07
CA PHE A 151 12.44 11.37 6.13
C PHE A 151 13.88 11.35 5.61
N GLY A 152 14.11 10.82 4.41
CA GLY A 152 15.41 10.81 3.74
C GLY A 152 15.86 12.17 3.24
N ILE A 153 14.95 13.14 3.08
CA ILE A 153 15.25 14.49 2.58
C ILE A 153 15.89 15.34 3.71
N ASP A 154 16.86 16.16 3.38
CA ASP A 154 17.42 17.18 4.30
C ASP A 154 16.45 18.36 4.42
N ARG A 155 15.45 18.22 5.29
CA ARG A 155 14.37 19.19 5.52
C ARG A 155 14.80 20.48 6.22
N VAL A 156 16.08 20.61 6.57
CA VAL A 156 16.64 21.87 7.04
C VAL A 156 17.05 22.74 5.85
N LYS A 157 17.51 22.10 4.77
CA LYS A 157 17.94 22.80 3.55
C LYS A 157 16.82 22.99 2.53
N TYR A 158 15.86 22.08 2.49
CA TYR A 158 14.82 22.03 1.47
C TYR A 158 13.44 22.26 2.04
N SER A 159 12.62 23.00 1.31
CA SER A 159 11.20 23.22 1.61
C SER A 159 10.38 22.02 1.16
N VAL A 160 9.81 21.29 2.12
CA VAL A 160 9.04 20.06 1.86
C VAL A 160 7.58 20.30 2.25
N MET A 161 6.68 20.13 1.29
CA MET A 161 5.24 20.28 1.50
C MET A 161 4.49 19.00 1.19
N SER A 162 3.45 18.70 1.98
CA SER A 162 2.55 17.58 1.70
C SER A 162 1.08 17.96 1.78
N GLY A 163 0.29 17.37 0.88
CA GLY A 163 -1.18 17.37 0.91
C GLY A 163 -1.68 15.95 1.12
N GLU A 164 -2.47 15.71 2.16
CA GLU A 164 -2.86 14.37 2.60
C GLU A 164 -4.34 14.32 3.01
N ASP A 165 -4.99 13.17 2.84
CA ASP A 165 -6.39 12.95 3.22
C ASP A 165 -6.53 11.62 4.00
N PRO A 166 -6.48 11.71 5.32
CA PRO A 166 -5.95 12.79 6.15
C PRO A 166 -4.42 12.62 6.39
N VAL A 167 -3.81 13.59 7.09
CA VAL A 167 -2.44 13.42 7.62
C VAL A 167 -2.41 12.25 8.60
N GLU A 168 -1.61 11.21 8.28
CA GLU A 168 -1.53 10.00 9.13
C GLU A 168 -0.56 10.17 10.29
N ARG A 169 0.46 11.00 10.12
CA ARG A 169 1.50 11.25 11.11
C ARG A 169 2.17 12.59 10.86
N GLU A 170 2.49 13.29 11.92
CA GLU A 170 3.30 14.50 11.84
C GLU A 170 4.77 14.16 11.50
N ILE A 171 5.33 14.90 10.55
CA ILE A 171 6.73 14.80 10.15
C ILE A 171 7.41 16.15 10.48
N PRO A 172 8.41 16.17 11.36
CA PRO A 172 9.10 17.40 11.71
C PRO A 172 9.70 18.10 10.48
N LEU A 173 9.52 19.40 10.39
CA LEU A 173 10.02 20.24 9.29
C LEU A 173 9.37 19.96 7.92
N VAL A 174 8.24 19.28 7.86
CA VAL A 174 7.40 19.18 6.67
C VAL A 174 6.15 20.04 6.87
N ILE A 175 5.79 20.84 5.89
CA ILE A 175 4.57 21.63 5.90
C ILE A 175 3.44 20.73 5.42
N GLN A 176 2.76 20.07 6.36
CA GLN A 176 1.68 19.12 6.07
C GLN A 176 0.33 19.85 6.06
N THR A 177 -0.45 19.63 5.01
CA THR A 177 -1.80 20.16 4.84
C THR A 177 -2.80 19.01 4.76
N GLU A 178 -3.80 19.00 5.63
CA GLU A 178 -4.92 18.08 5.53
C GLU A 178 -5.86 18.55 4.42
N VAL A 179 -5.98 17.74 3.38
CA VAL A 179 -6.84 18.02 2.22
C VAL A 179 -8.20 17.41 2.48
N SER A 180 -9.18 18.27 2.72
CA SER A 180 -10.58 17.89 2.93
C SER A 180 -11.46 19.01 2.41
N LEU A 181 -12.66 18.67 1.92
CA LEU A 181 -13.56 19.65 1.34
C LEU A 181 -13.75 20.89 2.26
N PRO A 182 -13.63 22.12 1.69
CA PRO A 182 -13.64 22.43 0.25
C PRO A 182 -12.27 22.35 -0.45
N LEU A 183 -11.15 22.13 0.26
CA LEU A 183 -9.81 22.06 -0.33
C LEU A 183 -9.62 20.73 -1.06
N THR A 184 -9.23 20.79 -2.34
CA THR A 184 -8.89 19.64 -3.18
C THR A 184 -7.38 19.51 -3.39
N PHE A 185 -6.90 18.33 -3.85
CA PHE A 185 -5.46 18.09 -4.08
C PHE A 185 -4.87 19.00 -5.15
N ASP A 186 -5.59 19.26 -6.24
CA ASP A 186 -5.18 20.22 -7.29
C ASP A 186 -5.03 21.62 -6.74
N GLN A 187 -5.98 22.09 -5.91
CA GLN A 187 -5.90 23.39 -5.24
C GLN A 187 -4.73 23.46 -4.26
N PHE A 188 -4.46 22.37 -3.53
CA PHE A 188 -3.29 22.28 -2.67
C PHE A 188 -1.99 22.44 -3.47
N ILE A 189 -1.83 21.69 -4.58
CA ILE A 189 -0.62 21.75 -5.43
C ILE A 189 -0.45 23.16 -5.99
N ALA A 190 -1.52 23.74 -6.57
CA ALA A 190 -1.49 25.10 -7.10
C ALA A 190 -1.12 26.16 -6.05
N ALA A 191 -1.52 25.96 -4.79
CA ALA A 191 -1.13 26.82 -3.67
C ALA A 191 0.31 26.58 -3.22
N ALA A 192 0.76 25.33 -3.19
CA ALA A 192 2.12 24.94 -2.82
C ALA A 192 3.14 25.55 -3.78
N LEU A 193 2.91 25.49 -5.09
CA LEU A 193 3.79 26.07 -6.13
C LEU A 193 4.04 27.58 -6.00
N ARG A 194 3.24 28.29 -5.19
CA ARG A 194 3.43 29.73 -4.90
C ARG A 194 4.21 29.98 -3.60
N ARG A 195 4.67 28.94 -2.93
CA ARG A 195 5.32 28.99 -1.62
C ARG A 195 6.76 28.51 -1.64
N ASP A 196 7.36 28.47 -2.83
CA ASP A 196 8.77 28.07 -3.05
C ASP A 196 9.08 26.67 -2.46
N PRO A 197 8.38 25.60 -2.91
CA PRO A 197 8.67 24.26 -2.47
C PRO A 197 9.81 23.64 -3.30
N ASP A 198 10.67 22.84 -2.68
CA ASP A 198 11.59 21.97 -3.42
C ASP A 198 10.95 20.59 -3.66
N TYR A 199 10.22 20.10 -2.65
CA TYR A 199 9.56 18.79 -2.67
C TYR A 199 8.07 18.94 -2.37
N ILE A 200 7.26 18.30 -3.21
CA ILE A 200 5.80 18.23 -3.03
C ILE A 200 5.39 16.77 -2.93
N MET A 201 4.72 16.38 -1.85
CA MET A 201 4.09 15.08 -1.71
C MET A 201 2.58 15.23 -1.74
N VAL A 202 1.92 14.41 -2.56
CA VAL A 202 0.46 14.31 -2.63
C VAL A 202 0.05 12.90 -2.26
N GLY A 203 -0.82 12.78 -1.26
CA GLY A 203 -1.22 11.49 -0.70
C GLY A 203 -1.71 10.50 -1.75
N GLU A 204 -2.50 10.98 -2.71
CA GLU A 204 -3.00 10.16 -3.81
C GLU A 204 -3.44 10.98 -5.03
N THR A 205 -3.42 10.33 -6.20
CA THR A 205 -3.90 10.90 -7.47
C THR A 205 -5.08 10.07 -7.97
N ARG A 206 -6.26 10.66 -7.94
CA ARG A 206 -7.51 10.00 -8.38
C ARG A 206 -8.15 10.68 -9.58
N THR A 207 -7.98 11.99 -9.73
CA THR A 207 -8.66 12.82 -10.72
C THR A 207 -7.70 13.37 -11.78
N GLU A 208 -8.25 13.78 -12.91
CA GLU A 208 -7.51 14.42 -14.00
C GLU A 208 -6.86 15.73 -13.51
N GLU A 209 -7.62 16.56 -12.78
CA GLU A 209 -7.16 17.87 -12.29
C GLU A 209 -5.92 17.71 -11.41
N THR A 210 -5.95 16.75 -10.47
CA THR A 210 -4.79 16.46 -9.62
C THR A 210 -3.60 15.98 -10.45
N ALA A 211 -3.82 15.11 -11.45
CA ALA A 211 -2.76 14.60 -12.30
C ALA A 211 -2.12 15.71 -13.15
N VAL A 212 -2.91 16.65 -13.69
CA VAL A 212 -2.42 17.81 -14.45
C VAL A 212 -1.51 18.68 -13.59
N GLU A 213 -1.94 19.03 -12.39
CA GLU A 213 -1.13 19.88 -11.49
C GLU A 213 0.15 19.19 -11.00
N LEU A 214 0.14 17.85 -10.81
CA LEU A 214 1.36 17.08 -10.50
C LEU A 214 2.37 17.11 -11.64
N ILE A 215 1.92 16.89 -12.88
CA ILE A 215 2.77 16.97 -14.07
C ILE A 215 3.37 18.37 -14.18
N ARG A 216 2.53 19.41 -14.05
CA ARG A 216 2.98 20.81 -14.07
C ARG A 216 4.03 21.10 -13.01
N ALA A 217 3.85 20.62 -11.79
CA ALA A 217 4.83 20.78 -10.72
C ALA A 217 6.18 20.13 -11.09
N ALA A 218 6.16 18.91 -11.64
CA ALA A 218 7.36 18.21 -12.07
C ALA A 218 8.06 18.90 -13.27
N GLU A 219 7.30 19.45 -14.24
CA GLU A 219 7.82 20.21 -15.38
C GLU A 219 8.48 21.52 -14.97
N THR A 220 7.98 22.13 -13.88
CA THR A 220 8.51 23.41 -13.40
C THR A 220 9.67 23.28 -12.42
N GLY A 221 10.29 22.09 -12.32
CA GLY A 221 11.53 21.89 -11.60
C GLY A 221 11.37 21.46 -10.14
N HIS A 222 10.25 20.86 -9.77
CA HIS A 222 10.02 20.36 -8.41
C HIS A 222 10.15 18.83 -8.36
N VAL A 223 10.59 18.30 -7.24
CA VAL A 223 10.52 16.86 -6.95
C VAL A 223 9.13 16.53 -6.40
N VAL A 224 8.42 15.66 -7.10
CA VAL A 224 7.02 15.35 -6.81
C VAL A 224 6.85 13.89 -6.46
N TYR A 225 6.18 13.62 -5.35
CA TYR A 225 5.80 12.26 -4.92
C TYR A 225 4.29 12.13 -4.84
N THR A 226 3.76 11.03 -5.36
CA THR A 226 2.33 10.71 -5.17
C THR A 226 2.08 9.21 -5.21
N THR A 227 0.83 8.82 -4.87
CA THR A 227 0.41 7.42 -4.99
C THR A 227 -0.62 7.21 -6.08
N LEU A 228 -0.56 6.01 -6.69
CA LEU A 228 -1.57 5.52 -7.61
C LEU A 228 -2.07 4.13 -7.18
N HIS A 229 -3.34 3.84 -7.51
CA HIS A 229 -3.92 2.53 -7.32
C HIS A 229 -3.75 1.68 -8.59
N THR A 230 -2.52 1.25 -8.88
CA THR A 230 -2.21 0.31 -9.96
C THR A 230 -1.64 -0.98 -9.40
N ASN A 231 -1.82 -2.08 -10.13
CA ASN A 231 -1.40 -3.40 -9.68
C ASN A 231 0.08 -3.69 -9.95
N THR A 232 0.65 -3.08 -10.96
CA THR A 232 2.04 -3.25 -11.39
C THR A 232 2.68 -1.89 -11.62
N ALA A 233 4.01 -1.81 -11.56
CA ALA A 233 4.75 -0.60 -11.90
C ALA A 233 4.58 -0.27 -13.38
N ALA A 234 4.63 -1.28 -14.25
CA ALA A 234 4.48 -1.13 -15.69
C ALA A 234 3.12 -0.55 -16.12
N SER A 235 2.07 -0.70 -15.30
CA SER A 235 0.73 -0.14 -15.58
C SER A 235 0.56 1.31 -15.12
N ALA A 236 1.49 1.86 -14.35
CA ALA A 236 1.35 3.21 -13.80
C ALA A 236 1.35 4.33 -14.86
N PRO A 237 2.23 4.31 -15.89
CA PRO A 237 2.17 5.32 -16.95
C PRO A 237 0.81 5.34 -17.68
N HIS A 238 0.25 4.16 -17.99
CA HIS A 238 -1.07 4.07 -18.61
C HIS A 238 -2.17 4.63 -17.73
N ARG A 239 -2.05 4.49 -16.40
CA ARG A 239 -3.03 5.08 -15.48
C ARG A 239 -3.04 6.60 -15.55
N LEU A 240 -1.86 7.26 -15.64
CA LEU A 240 -1.78 8.70 -15.84
C LEU A 240 -2.36 9.12 -17.21
N ILE A 241 -2.05 8.37 -18.27
CA ILE A 241 -2.61 8.61 -19.62
C ILE A 241 -4.15 8.48 -19.60
N ASN A 242 -4.67 7.49 -18.89
CA ASN A 242 -6.12 7.28 -18.74
C ASN A 242 -6.79 8.35 -17.85
N LEU A 243 -6.03 9.07 -17.04
CA LEU A 243 -6.47 10.27 -16.32
C LEU A 243 -6.44 11.54 -17.19
N GLY A 244 -6.18 11.43 -18.50
CA GLY A 244 -6.20 12.57 -19.43
C GLY A 244 -4.83 13.16 -19.77
N ILE A 245 -3.73 12.69 -19.12
CA ILE A 245 -2.40 13.25 -19.37
C ILE A 245 -1.86 12.76 -20.72
N GLN A 246 -1.27 13.69 -21.49
CA GLN A 246 -0.65 13.33 -22.77
C GLN A 246 0.57 12.43 -22.55
N PRO A 247 0.76 11.38 -23.36
CA PRO A 247 1.84 10.39 -23.18
C PRO A 247 3.24 11.00 -23.13
N TYR A 248 3.52 12.02 -23.94
CA TYR A 248 4.82 12.69 -23.96
C TYR A 248 5.08 13.45 -22.63
N MET A 249 4.05 14.06 -22.02
CA MET A 249 4.18 14.73 -20.73
C MET A 249 4.49 13.71 -19.62
N VAL A 250 3.81 12.54 -19.62
CA VAL A 250 4.14 11.45 -18.70
C VAL A 250 5.57 10.99 -18.90
N ALA A 251 6.01 10.80 -20.16
CA ALA A 251 7.34 10.33 -20.49
C ALA A 251 8.46 11.31 -20.06
N ASP A 252 8.20 12.60 -20.12
CA ASP A 252 9.18 13.64 -19.80
C ASP A 252 9.28 13.90 -18.29
N THR A 253 8.17 13.82 -17.57
CA THR A 253 8.11 14.16 -16.14
C THR A 253 8.31 12.97 -15.22
N LEU A 254 7.90 11.77 -15.62
CA LEU A 254 8.00 10.56 -14.80
C LEU A 254 9.46 10.14 -14.64
N SER A 255 9.97 10.15 -13.42
CA SER A 255 11.35 9.76 -13.09
C SER A 255 11.44 8.30 -12.67
N SER A 256 10.55 7.85 -11.81
CA SER A 256 10.55 6.46 -11.31
C SER A 256 9.17 6.00 -10.86
N VAL A 257 9.00 4.68 -10.83
CA VAL A 257 7.80 4.02 -10.35
C VAL A 257 8.19 2.88 -9.41
N ILE A 258 7.53 2.79 -8.26
CA ILE A 258 7.64 1.67 -7.32
C ILE A 258 6.23 1.14 -7.07
N ALA A 259 5.96 -0.11 -7.47
CA ALA A 259 4.73 -0.78 -7.09
C ALA A 259 5.01 -1.79 -5.97
N GLN A 260 4.12 -1.87 -4.99
CA GLN A 260 4.37 -2.63 -3.78
C GLN A 260 3.14 -3.39 -3.26
N ARG A 261 3.41 -4.48 -2.53
CA ARG A 261 2.45 -5.34 -1.83
C ARG A 261 2.99 -5.70 -0.45
N LEU A 262 2.13 -5.66 0.55
CA LEU A 262 2.39 -6.30 1.84
C LEU A 262 1.71 -7.67 1.85
N VAL A 263 2.49 -8.72 2.01
CA VAL A 263 2.04 -10.11 1.92
C VAL A 263 2.20 -10.78 3.27
N PRO A 264 1.18 -11.51 3.76
CA PRO A 264 1.27 -12.24 5.02
C PRO A 264 2.45 -13.22 5.01
N ARG A 265 3.27 -13.22 6.07
CA ARG A 265 4.40 -14.15 6.24
C ARG A 265 3.94 -15.38 7.00
N LEU A 266 4.39 -16.56 6.57
CA LEU A 266 4.17 -17.80 7.31
C LEU A 266 4.66 -17.67 8.74
N CYS A 267 3.84 -18.16 9.67
CA CYS A 267 4.19 -18.16 11.09
C CYS A 267 5.42 -19.06 11.34
N PRO A 268 6.52 -18.52 11.87
CA PRO A 268 7.73 -19.30 12.06
C PRO A 268 7.54 -20.46 13.07
N ASN A 269 6.57 -20.33 13.98
CA ASN A 269 6.33 -21.30 15.03
C ASN A 269 5.59 -22.56 14.58
N CYS A 270 4.68 -22.45 13.60
CA CYS A 270 3.89 -23.58 13.12
C CYS A 270 4.11 -23.91 11.64
N SER A 271 5.08 -23.25 11.00
CA SER A 271 5.45 -23.59 9.63
C SER A 271 6.25 -24.89 9.58
N PHE A 272 5.99 -25.71 8.58
CA PHE A 272 6.64 -27.01 8.35
C PHE A 272 7.11 -27.12 6.89
N PRO A 273 8.07 -28.02 6.60
CA PRO A 273 8.50 -28.29 5.23
C PRO A 273 7.35 -28.78 4.36
N ALA A 274 7.18 -28.18 3.19
CA ALA A 274 6.20 -28.59 2.18
C ALA A 274 6.89 -29.14 0.94
N SER A 275 6.15 -29.93 0.16
CA SER A 275 6.65 -30.43 -1.12
C SER A 275 6.92 -29.27 -2.08
N PRO A 276 8.01 -29.32 -2.85
CA PRO A 276 8.26 -28.34 -3.91
C PRO A 276 7.15 -28.42 -4.98
N PRO A 277 6.89 -27.32 -5.70
CA PRO A 277 5.99 -27.32 -6.84
C PRO A 277 6.43 -28.37 -7.88
N THR A 278 5.46 -29.03 -8.49
CA THR A 278 5.72 -30.01 -9.56
C THR A 278 6.12 -29.31 -10.87
N ALA A 279 6.73 -30.05 -11.80
CA ALA A 279 7.04 -29.50 -13.13
C ALA A 279 5.78 -28.97 -13.83
N GLN A 280 4.63 -29.61 -13.64
CA GLN A 280 3.34 -29.15 -14.15
C GLN A 280 2.89 -27.85 -13.51
N ASP A 281 3.07 -27.68 -12.18
CA ASP A 281 2.78 -26.43 -11.49
C ASP A 281 3.62 -25.27 -12.02
N LEU A 282 4.89 -25.53 -12.35
CA LEU A 282 5.79 -24.52 -12.91
C LEU A 282 5.34 -24.11 -14.32
N GLU A 283 5.04 -25.09 -15.17
CA GLU A 283 4.61 -24.87 -16.55
C GLU A 283 3.28 -24.10 -16.61
N VAL A 284 2.25 -24.58 -15.91
CA VAL A 284 0.92 -23.94 -15.87
C VAL A 284 0.97 -22.50 -15.34
N ASN A 285 1.88 -22.20 -14.41
CA ASN A 285 2.01 -20.87 -13.83
C ASN A 285 3.10 -20.01 -14.50
N GLY A 286 3.76 -20.48 -15.55
CA GLY A 286 4.80 -19.73 -16.26
C GLY A 286 6.03 -19.42 -15.37
N ILE A 287 6.37 -20.32 -14.46
CA ILE A 287 7.44 -20.09 -13.48
C ILE A 287 8.76 -20.65 -14.01
N SER A 288 9.77 -19.80 -14.13
CA SER A 288 11.13 -20.26 -14.45
C SER A 288 11.76 -20.95 -13.25
N GLN A 289 12.36 -22.11 -13.47
CA GLN A 289 13.08 -22.86 -12.43
C GLN A 289 14.24 -22.03 -11.83
N SER A 290 14.80 -21.09 -12.59
CA SER A 290 15.85 -20.19 -12.11
C SER A 290 15.39 -19.27 -10.96
N TRP A 291 14.09 -19.07 -10.79
CA TRP A 291 13.54 -18.23 -9.70
C TRP A 291 13.61 -18.90 -8.33
N PHE A 292 13.86 -20.21 -8.25
CA PHE A 292 13.97 -20.94 -6.98
C PHE A 292 15.38 -20.97 -6.39
N GLY A 293 16.40 -20.52 -7.14
CA GLY A 293 17.78 -20.74 -6.75
C GLY A 293 18.18 -22.21 -6.75
N THR A 294 19.26 -22.55 -6.06
CA THR A 294 19.83 -23.91 -6.10
C THR A 294 19.09 -24.93 -5.24
N ARG A 295 18.37 -24.50 -4.19
CA ARG A 295 17.55 -25.36 -3.30
C ARG A 295 16.43 -24.53 -2.70
N GLY A 296 15.18 -24.78 -3.10
CA GLY A 296 14.02 -24.15 -2.48
C GLY A 296 13.74 -24.73 -1.09
N ASN A 297 13.43 -23.86 -0.12
CA ASN A 297 12.96 -24.22 1.21
C ASN A 297 11.45 -23.99 1.29
N PHE A 298 10.68 -24.79 0.56
CA PHE A 298 9.23 -24.65 0.53
C PHE A 298 8.61 -25.00 1.88
N ARG A 299 7.68 -24.16 2.33
CA ARG A 299 7.01 -24.34 3.62
C ARG A 299 5.53 -24.03 3.52
N ASP A 300 4.77 -24.64 4.43
CA ASP A 300 3.37 -24.31 4.71
C ASP A 300 3.17 -24.16 6.23
N ALA A 301 1.97 -23.86 6.70
CA ALA A 301 1.68 -23.72 8.13
C ALA A 301 0.28 -24.24 8.48
N LEU A 302 0.17 -24.87 9.65
CA LEU A 302 -1.09 -25.47 10.15
C LEU A 302 -1.93 -24.49 11.00
N GLY A 303 -1.32 -23.39 11.47
CA GLY A 303 -1.90 -22.54 12.48
C GLY A 303 -1.54 -22.98 13.90
N CYS A 304 -1.37 -22.01 14.81
CA CYS A 304 -1.10 -22.24 16.22
C CYS A 304 -1.61 -21.05 17.05
N PRO A 305 -1.65 -21.19 18.40
CA PRO A 305 -2.08 -20.07 19.26
C PRO A 305 -1.28 -18.78 19.08
N GLN A 306 0.03 -18.87 18.71
CA GLN A 306 0.86 -17.68 18.51
C GLN A 306 0.50 -16.87 17.26
N CYS A 307 -0.14 -17.48 16.27
CA CYS A 307 -0.66 -16.81 15.08
C CYS A 307 -2.19 -16.77 15.07
N ASN A 308 -2.84 -16.96 16.21
CA ASN A 308 -4.30 -17.06 16.32
C ASN A 308 -4.91 -18.03 15.28
N HIS A 309 -4.25 -19.15 15.05
CA HIS A 309 -4.62 -20.20 14.09
C HIS A 309 -4.75 -19.73 12.63
N THR A 310 -4.19 -18.56 12.28
CA THR A 310 -4.24 -18.02 10.91
C THR A 310 -3.18 -18.58 9.98
N SER A 311 -2.20 -19.31 10.50
CA SER A 311 -0.99 -19.75 9.78
C SER A 311 -0.01 -18.63 9.43
N PHE A 312 -0.33 -17.37 9.68
CA PHE A 312 0.47 -16.21 9.32
C PHE A 312 0.83 -15.36 10.55
N ARG A 313 2.03 -14.75 10.51
CA ARG A 313 2.47 -13.79 11.53
C ARG A 313 3.42 -12.76 10.92
N GLY A 314 2.98 -11.50 10.92
CA GLY A 314 3.69 -10.40 10.28
C GLY A 314 3.53 -10.41 8.76
N ARG A 315 4.21 -9.49 8.11
CA ARG A 315 4.10 -9.25 6.66
C ARG A 315 5.49 -9.08 6.06
N ILE A 316 5.64 -9.41 4.79
CA ILE A 316 6.81 -9.10 3.96
C ILE A 316 6.42 -8.10 2.89
N LEU A 317 7.37 -7.28 2.50
CA LEU A 317 7.22 -6.36 1.37
C LEU A 317 7.69 -7.05 0.10
N LEU A 318 6.83 -7.03 -0.91
CA LEU A 318 7.18 -7.35 -2.29
C LEU A 318 7.04 -6.06 -3.09
N ALA A 319 8.07 -5.69 -3.83
CA ALA A 319 8.05 -4.48 -4.64
C ALA A 319 8.70 -4.73 -6.00
N GLU A 320 8.22 -4.01 -7.01
CA GLU A 320 8.80 -3.92 -8.33
C GLU A 320 8.96 -2.46 -8.71
N SER A 321 9.96 -2.14 -9.48
CA SER A 321 10.29 -0.75 -9.76
C SER A 321 11.11 -0.58 -11.01
N PHE A 322 11.07 0.62 -11.58
CA PHE A 322 11.94 1.06 -12.65
C PHE A 322 12.25 2.56 -12.56
N VAL A 323 13.34 2.96 -13.19
CA VAL A 323 13.67 4.35 -13.51
C VAL A 323 13.33 4.60 -14.97
N VAL A 324 12.79 5.75 -15.30
CA VAL A 324 12.44 6.09 -16.68
C VAL A 324 13.71 6.43 -17.48
N THR A 325 14.12 5.45 -18.29
CA THR A 325 15.23 5.57 -19.24
C THR A 325 14.74 6.17 -20.58
N PRO A 326 15.65 6.58 -21.49
CA PRO A 326 15.24 6.98 -22.84
C PRO A 326 14.43 5.94 -23.59
N SER A 327 14.72 4.65 -23.41
CA SER A 327 13.95 3.53 -23.95
C SER A 327 12.53 3.52 -23.40
N LEU A 328 12.35 3.62 -22.06
CA LEU A 328 11.04 3.70 -21.43
C LEU A 328 10.25 4.95 -21.83
N ARG A 329 10.92 6.10 -21.99
CA ARG A 329 10.26 7.32 -22.50
C ARG A 329 9.62 7.07 -23.85
N GLN A 330 10.34 6.41 -24.77
CA GLN A 330 9.84 6.08 -26.09
C GLN A 330 8.63 5.12 -26.02
N LEU A 331 8.70 4.08 -25.18
CA LEU A 331 7.60 3.14 -24.96
C LEU A 331 6.35 3.86 -24.40
N ILE A 332 6.53 4.74 -23.41
CA ILE A 332 5.43 5.52 -22.82
C ILE A 332 4.81 6.47 -23.86
N THR A 333 5.65 7.21 -24.59
CA THR A 333 5.20 8.15 -25.63
C THR A 333 4.39 7.45 -26.72
N ASN A 334 4.82 6.25 -27.13
CA ASN A 334 4.15 5.43 -28.14
C ASN A 334 2.92 4.68 -27.60
N LYS A 335 2.59 4.83 -26.30
CA LYS A 335 1.52 4.05 -25.64
C LYS A 335 1.73 2.54 -25.77
N SER A 336 2.99 2.10 -25.78
CA SER A 336 3.33 0.70 -25.86
C SER A 336 2.67 -0.09 -24.75
N PRO A 337 2.27 -1.34 -24.95
CA PRO A 337 1.64 -2.15 -23.93
C PRO A 337 2.49 -2.29 -22.66
N SER A 338 1.86 -2.51 -21.51
CA SER A 338 2.54 -2.60 -20.21
C SER A 338 3.57 -3.74 -20.12
N TRP A 339 3.43 -4.79 -20.95
CA TRP A 339 4.43 -5.86 -21.01
C TRP A 339 5.77 -5.41 -21.63
N ASP A 340 5.78 -4.47 -22.56
CA ASP A 340 7.02 -3.91 -23.12
C ASP A 340 7.74 -3.08 -22.05
N ILE A 341 6.97 -2.32 -21.23
CA ILE A 341 7.48 -1.60 -20.07
C ILE A 341 8.05 -2.56 -19.02
N LEU A 342 7.37 -3.68 -18.76
CA LEU A 342 7.85 -4.73 -17.85
C LEU A 342 9.16 -5.37 -18.38
N GLU A 343 9.29 -5.54 -19.69
CA GLU A 343 10.51 -6.07 -20.28
C GLU A 343 11.70 -5.14 -20.06
N GLU A 344 11.50 -3.87 -20.27
CA GLU A 344 12.52 -2.87 -20.02
C GLU A 344 12.86 -2.77 -18.53
N GLN A 345 11.85 -2.86 -17.63
CA GLN A 345 12.06 -2.94 -16.17
C GLN A 345 12.96 -4.13 -15.80
N ILE A 346 12.75 -5.30 -16.40
CA ILE A 346 13.56 -6.49 -16.16
C ILE A 346 14.97 -6.31 -16.73
N ALA A 347 15.10 -5.67 -17.89
CA ALA A 347 16.40 -5.34 -18.49
C ALA A 347 17.24 -4.41 -17.60
N GLN A 348 16.60 -3.54 -16.80
CA GLN A 348 17.25 -2.71 -15.78
C GLN A 348 17.66 -3.48 -14.52
N GLY A 349 17.44 -4.79 -14.46
CA GLY A 349 17.71 -5.62 -13.28
C GLY A 349 16.56 -5.65 -12.28
N GLY A 350 15.42 -5.04 -12.58
CA GLY A 350 14.19 -5.13 -11.79
C GLY A 350 13.55 -6.51 -11.86
N LYS A 351 12.76 -6.87 -10.86
CA LYS A 351 11.97 -8.10 -10.81
C LYS A 351 10.51 -7.75 -10.68
N SER A 352 9.62 -8.53 -11.31
CA SER A 352 8.18 -8.37 -11.08
C SER A 352 7.78 -8.80 -9.66
N ILE A 353 6.66 -8.27 -9.14
CA ILE A 353 6.07 -8.73 -7.87
C ILE A 353 5.83 -10.23 -7.90
N TYR A 354 5.41 -10.79 -9.06
CA TYR A 354 5.20 -12.22 -9.21
C TYR A 354 6.50 -13.01 -9.02
N GLN A 355 7.58 -12.61 -9.70
CA GLN A 355 8.88 -13.27 -9.52
C GLN A 355 9.33 -13.20 -8.05
N LYS A 356 9.22 -12.04 -7.39
CA LYS A 356 9.57 -11.88 -5.99
C LYS A 356 8.70 -12.71 -5.05
N ALA A 357 7.42 -12.91 -5.38
CA ALA A 357 6.54 -13.80 -4.63
C ALA A 357 7.00 -15.27 -4.73
N ILE A 358 7.37 -15.72 -5.92
CA ILE A 358 7.93 -17.07 -6.11
C ILE A 358 9.27 -17.23 -5.38
N GLU A 359 10.16 -16.25 -5.43
CA GLU A 359 11.41 -16.26 -4.68
C GLU A 359 11.18 -16.26 -3.16
N ALA A 360 10.17 -15.52 -2.67
CA ALA A 360 9.77 -15.54 -1.25
C ALA A 360 9.20 -16.90 -0.83
N CYS A 361 8.43 -17.55 -1.71
CA CYS A 361 7.96 -18.92 -1.51
C CYS A 361 9.14 -19.91 -1.44
N ALA A 362 10.10 -19.81 -2.36
CA ALA A 362 11.30 -20.63 -2.36
C ALA A 362 12.18 -20.44 -1.11
N ARG A 363 12.07 -19.28 -0.45
CA ARG A 363 12.72 -19.01 0.85
C ARG A 363 11.89 -19.48 2.06
N GLY A 364 10.69 -20.03 1.84
CA GLY A 364 9.77 -20.47 2.89
C GLY A 364 9.11 -19.35 3.68
N LEU A 365 9.00 -18.16 3.09
CA LEU A 365 8.37 -17.00 3.72
C LEU A 365 6.86 -16.96 3.51
N ILE A 366 6.38 -17.46 2.36
CA ILE A 366 4.97 -17.55 2.00
C ILE A 366 4.68 -18.90 1.35
N PRO A 367 3.43 -19.42 1.43
CA PRO A 367 3.09 -20.68 0.78
C PRO A 367 2.95 -20.51 -0.74
N PHE A 368 3.16 -21.59 -1.50
CA PHE A 368 3.08 -21.56 -2.97
C PHE A 368 1.72 -21.08 -3.48
N LYS A 369 0.62 -21.53 -2.85
CA LYS A 369 -0.75 -21.11 -3.18
C LYS A 369 -0.95 -19.59 -3.11
N LEU A 370 -0.27 -18.91 -2.18
CA LEU A 370 -0.32 -17.46 -2.07
C LEU A 370 0.58 -16.80 -3.13
N ALA A 371 1.75 -17.35 -3.40
CA ALA A 371 2.69 -16.81 -4.37
C ALA A 371 2.10 -16.74 -5.80
N ILE A 372 1.38 -17.77 -6.24
CA ILE A 372 0.76 -17.82 -7.57
C ILE A 372 -0.39 -16.83 -7.76
N GLN A 373 -0.97 -16.27 -6.68
CA GLN A 373 -2.01 -15.24 -6.78
C GLN A 373 -1.50 -13.91 -7.34
N PHE A 374 -0.19 -13.70 -7.33
CA PHE A 374 0.43 -12.49 -7.91
C PHE A 374 0.74 -12.64 -9.42
N ARG A 375 0.35 -13.76 -10.01
CA ARG A 375 0.48 -13.97 -11.44
C ARG A 375 -0.33 -12.93 -12.21
N THR A 376 0.32 -12.26 -13.15
CA THR A 376 -0.32 -11.35 -14.12
C THR A 376 -0.21 -11.95 -15.52
N ASP A 377 -1.10 -11.55 -16.43
CA ASP A 377 -1.04 -11.99 -17.84
C ASP A 377 0.28 -11.55 -18.50
N GLU A 378 0.84 -10.43 -18.05
CA GLU A 378 2.15 -9.92 -18.46
C GLU A 378 3.28 -10.89 -18.09
N ALA A 379 3.20 -11.52 -16.92
CA ALA A 379 4.20 -12.49 -16.44
C ALA A 379 4.13 -13.84 -17.18
N ILE A 380 2.95 -14.23 -17.69
CA ILE A 380 2.72 -15.51 -18.39
C ILE A 380 3.34 -15.52 -19.77
N ARG A 381 3.36 -14.38 -20.48
CA ARG A 381 3.89 -14.29 -21.84
C ARG A 381 5.38 -14.60 -21.96
N LYS A 382 6.12 -14.55 -20.84
CA LYS A 382 7.56 -14.88 -20.75
C LYS A 382 7.88 -16.32 -20.36
N ALA A 383 6.89 -17.19 -20.16
CA ALA A 383 7.20 -18.61 -20.07
C ALA A 383 7.89 -19.04 -21.38
N PRO A 384 9.04 -19.75 -21.32
CA PRO A 384 9.75 -20.17 -22.53
C PRO A 384 8.79 -20.91 -23.46
N VAL A 385 8.83 -20.56 -24.75
CA VAL A 385 7.90 -20.95 -25.83
C VAL A 385 7.89 -22.47 -26.14
N THR A 386 8.31 -23.33 -25.22
CA THR A 386 8.26 -24.78 -25.43
C THR A 386 6.85 -25.40 -25.35
N SER A 387 5.83 -24.62 -24.95
CA SER A 387 4.45 -25.12 -24.80
C SER A 387 3.39 -24.51 -25.74
N ARG A 388 3.77 -23.67 -26.72
CA ARG A 388 2.78 -23.07 -27.67
C ARG A 388 2.28 -24.00 -28.78
N LEU A 389 2.67 -25.26 -28.83
CA LEU A 389 2.37 -26.17 -29.95
C LEU A 389 1.26 -27.20 -29.64
N VAL A 390 0.43 -27.04 -28.62
CA VAL A 390 -0.59 -28.09 -28.31
C VAL A 390 -2.05 -27.61 -28.38
N ASN A 391 -2.36 -26.39 -28.77
CA ASN A 391 -3.77 -25.97 -28.92
C ASN A 391 -4.15 -25.47 -30.30
N GLU A 392 -3.68 -26.13 -31.38
CA GLU A 392 -4.32 -26.06 -32.71
C GLU A 392 -4.50 -27.49 -33.23
N LYS A 393 -5.58 -28.14 -32.78
CA LYS A 393 -6.31 -29.17 -33.49
C LYS A 393 -7.74 -29.28 -32.98
#